data_a2ab563f9828c910355e7a1df247c06b
#
_entry.id   a2ab563f9828c910355e7a1df247c06b
#
_cell.length_a   1.000
_cell.length_b   1.000
_cell.length_c   1.000
_cell.angle_alpha   90.00
_cell.angle_beta   90.00
_cell.angle_gamma   90.00
#
_symmetry.space_group_name_H-M   'P 1'
#
loop_
_entity.id
_entity.type
_entity.pdbx_description
1 polymer ?
#
loop_
_entity_poly.entity_id
_entity_poly.type
_entity_poly.pdbx_seq_one_letter_code
_entity_poly.pdbx_strand_id
1 'polypeptide(L)'
;MIRTPIAALLFAALLASPAGAAQCGGDFQAFVASMSREAAAAGVSQNVISNAFMGVTQDQAVLAFDRRQRGTFRKSFEEYVSTRVGAGRIKRGTQLLQRHAALLARIERQYGVPPQVLVAIWGLESDFGSGDMGKLPVIRVLATMAHDCRRTELFQRELLSALKILQRGDLSLNEMKGAYAGEIGQTQFLPSNYLRFAVDYDGNGRADLIHSPADVLASTANLLKGSGWKAGQPFGEGTENFEVMREWNRAVVYRKTIVYFAERLSQGH
;
A
#
# COMPACT_ATOMS: atom_id res chain seq x y z
N MET A 1 -71.21 23.77 -9.00
CA MET A 1 -70.11 23.26 -9.77
C MET A 1 -68.89 24.05 -9.37
N ILE A 2 -68.06 23.49 -8.45
CA ILE A 2 -66.87 24.14 -7.92
C ILE A 2 -65.68 23.46 -8.59
N ARG A 3 -64.92 24.23 -9.39
CA ARG A 3 -63.66 23.75 -10.04
C ARG A 3 -62.47 24.12 -9.15
N THR A 4 -61.80 23.12 -8.58
CA THR A 4 -60.54 23.25 -7.87
C THR A 4 -59.37 23.27 -8.87
N PRO A 5 -58.42 24.21 -8.77
CA PRO A 5 -57.21 24.17 -9.60
C PRO A 5 -56.17 23.18 -9.00
N ILE A 6 -55.68 22.28 -9.83
CA ILE A 6 -54.55 21.39 -9.52
C ILE A 6 -53.27 22.20 -9.71
N ALA A 7 -52.57 22.45 -8.61
CA ALA A 7 -51.22 23.04 -8.64
C ALA A 7 -50.20 21.93 -8.99
N ALA A 8 -49.58 22.03 -10.16
CA ALA A 8 -48.50 21.15 -10.57
C ALA A 8 -47.20 21.62 -9.89
N LEU A 9 -46.69 20.83 -8.95
CA LEU A 9 -45.35 20.98 -8.37
C LEU A 9 -44.31 20.44 -9.38
N LEU A 10 -43.60 21.36 -10.02
CA LEU A 10 -42.42 21.06 -10.80
C LEU A 10 -41.25 20.69 -9.85
N PHE A 11 -40.94 19.43 -9.76
CA PHE A 11 -39.69 18.92 -9.12
C PHE A 11 -38.51 19.18 -10.09
N ALA A 12 -37.71 20.20 -9.81
CA ALA A 12 -36.44 20.42 -10.49
C ALA A 12 -35.45 19.35 -9.99
N ALA A 13 -35.29 18.31 -10.77
CA ALA A 13 -34.19 17.33 -10.55
C ALA A 13 -32.88 18.05 -10.87
N LEU A 14 -32.12 18.39 -9.83
CA LEU A 14 -30.70 18.77 -9.95
C LEU A 14 -29.94 17.59 -10.51
N LEU A 15 -29.68 17.59 -11.80
CA LEU A 15 -28.75 16.69 -12.45
C LEU A 15 -27.34 17.01 -11.92
N ALA A 16 -26.90 16.29 -10.88
CA ALA A 16 -25.50 16.28 -10.49
C ALA A 16 -24.72 15.69 -11.66
N SER A 17 -23.99 16.53 -12.39
CA SER A 17 -23.03 16.07 -13.38
C SER A 17 -22.05 15.09 -12.68
N PRO A 18 -21.72 13.94 -13.28
CA PRO A 18 -20.67 13.08 -12.74
C PRO A 18 -19.40 13.91 -12.60
N ALA A 19 -18.82 13.92 -11.40
CA ALA A 19 -17.54 14.57 -11.17
C ALA A 19 -16.52 13.87 -12.11
N GLY A 20 -16.15 14.54 -13.20
CA GLY A 20 -15.12 14.04 -14.10
C GLY A 20 -13.82 13.87 -13.33
N ALA A 21 -13.07 12.79 -13.62
CA ALA A 21 -11.78 12.52 -13.01
C ALA A 21 -10.88 13.77 -13.07
N ALA A 22 -10.12 14.03 -12.00
CA ALA A 22 -9.26 15.21 -11.92
C ALA A 22 -8.23 15.19 -13.07
N GLN A 23 -8.20 16.24 -13.85
CA GLN A 23 -7.31 16.35 -15.01
C GLN A 23 -5.87 16.55 -14.52
N CYS A 24 -4.94 15.73 -14.99
CA CYS A 24 -3.53 15.90 -14.67
C CYS A 24 -2.92 17.12 -15.37
N GLY A 25 -1.81 17.62 -14.84
CA GLY A 25 -1.10 18.79 -15.39
C GLY A 25 -1.80 20.11 -15.08
N GLY A 26 -1.29 21.20 -15.65
CA GLY A 26 -1.80 22.54 -15.41
C GLY A 26 -1.51 23.06 -14.00
N ASP A 27 -2.42 23.86 -13.46
CA ASP A 27 -2.30 24.41 -12.11
C ASP A 27 -2.50 23.34 -11.05
N PHE A 28 -1.50 23.19 -10.18
CA PHE A 28 -1.49 22.15 -9.13
C PHE A 28 -2.60 22.36 -8.10
N GLN A 29 -2.94 23.63 -7.76
CA GLN A 29 -3.97 23.89 -6.77
C GLN A 29 -5.38 23.62 -7.35
N ALA A 30 -5.58 23.89 -8.63
CA ALA A 30 -6.82 23.50 -9.33
C ALA A 30 -6.98 21.98 -9.37
N PHE A 31 -5.88 21.23 -9.58
CA PHE A 31 -5.86 19.77 -9.48
C PHE A 31 -6.24 19.30 -8.07
N VAL A 32 -5.61 19.84 -7.02
CA VAL A 32 -5.92 19.51 -5.61
C VAL A 32 -7.38 19.81 -5.29
N ALA A 33 -7.93 20.93 -5.77
CA ALA A 33 -9.34 21.26 -5.60
C ALA A 33 -10.26 20.24 -6.30
N SER A 34 -9.86 19.72 -7.47
CA SER A 34 -10.61 18.65 -8.15
C SER A 34 -10.56 17.34 -7.36
N MET A 35 -9.38 16.92 -6.91
CA MET A 35 -9.22 15.74 -6.06
C MET A 35 -10.01 15.86 -4.74
N SER A 36 -10.12 17.08 -4.17
CA SER A 36 -10.94 17.33 -2.99
C SER A 36 -12.43 17.05 -3.25
N ARG A 37 -12.94 17.45 -4.42
CA ARG A 37 -14.34 17.16 -4.82
C ARG A 37 -14.55 15.66 -5.02
N GLU A 38 -13.60 14.98 -5.66
CA GLU A 38 -13.67 13.52 -5.84
C GLU A 38 -13.64 12.78 -4.50
N ALA A 39 -12.78 13.21 -3.57
CA ALA A 39 -12.70 12.63 -2.23
C ALA A 39 -14.03 12.81 -1.47
N ALA A 40 -14.64 14.01 -1.54
CA ALA A 40 -15.94 14.26 -0.94
C ALA A 40 -17.05 13.39 -1.56
N ALA A 41 -17.07 13.27 -2.90
CA ALA A 41 -18.00 12.38 -3.60
C ALA A 41 -17.78 10.89 -3.26
N ALA A 42 -16.53 10.50 -2.91
CA ALA A 42 -16.17 9.16 -2.43
C ALA A 42 -16.42 8.94 -0.93
N GLY A 43 -17.07 9.90 -0.23
CA GLY A 43 -17.47 9.78 1.18
C GLY A 43 -16.42 10.19 2.20
N VAL A 44 -15.33 10.86 1.79
CA VAL A 44 -14.36 11.43 2.73
C VAL A 44 -14.91 12.75 3.28
N SER A 45 -14.85 12.92 4.61
CA SER A 45 -15.36 14.11 5.27
C SER A 45 -14.55 15.36 4.92
N GLN A 46 -15.22 16.52 4.90
CA GLN A 46 -14.56 17.80 4.60
C GLN A 46 -13.43 18.11 5.58
N ASN A 47 -13.56 17.69 6.84
CA ASN A 47 -12.50 17.86 7.84
C ASN A 47 -11.22 17.11 7.46
N VAL A 48 -11.34 15.84 7.06
CA VAL A 48 -10.19 15.04 6.60
C VAL A 48 -9.58 15.66 5.34
N ILE A 49 -10.38 16.02 4.36
CA ILE A 49 -9.92 16.64 3.11
C ILE A 49 -9.15 17.92 3.38
N SER A 50 -9.72 18.85 4.16
CA SER A 50 -9.10 20.13 4.45
C SER A 50 -7.77 19.99 5.18
N ASN A 51 -7.71 19.10 6.19
CA ASN A 51 -6.49 18.83 6.95
C ASN A 51 -5.42 18.16 6.09
N ALA A 52 -5.81 17.16 5.28
CA ALA A 52 -4.89 16.40 4.45
C ALA A 52 -4.25 17.25 3.33
N PHE A 53 -5.00 18.18 2.74
CA PHE A 53 -4.51 19.04 1.67
C PHE A 53 -3.97 20.39 2.14
N MET A 54 -4.01 20.67 3.43
CA MET A 54 -3.50 21.95 3.97
C MET A 54 -2.00 22.12 3.64
N GLY A 55 -1.68 23.18 2.88
CA GLY A 55 -0.31 23.51 2.51
C GLY A 55 0.36 22.52 1.55
N VAL A 56 -0.39 21.59 0.94
CA VAL A 56 0.17 20.64 -0.02
C VAL A 56 0.59 21.37 -1.30
N THR A 57 1.86 21.19 -1.66
CA THR A 57 2.50 21.71 -2.87
C THR A 57 3.12 20.58 -3.67
N GLN A 58 3.30 20.79 -4.97
CA GLN A 58 3.98 19.81 -5.83
C GLN A 58 5.43 19.61 -5.39
N ASP A 59 5.88 18.36 -5.30
CA ASP A 59 7.22 17.99 -4.85
C ASP A 59 8.12 17.63 -6.04
N GLN A 60 8.99 18.56 -6.41
CA GLN A 60 9.92 18.38 -7.54
C GLN A 60 10.97 17.29 -7.26
N ALA A 61 11.34 17.04 -5.99
CA ALA A 61 12.28 15.99 -5.64
C ALA A 61 11.66 14.60 -5.86
N VAL A 62 10.38 14.43 -5.54
CA VAL A 62 9.61 13.20 -5.84
C VAL A 62 9.58 12.93 -7.34
N LEU A 63 9.27 13.94 -8.16
CA LEU A 63 9.25 13.79 -9.63
C LEU A 63 10.63 13.45 -10.17
N ALA A 64 11.67 14.13 -9.71
CA ALA A 64 13.04 13.89 -10.14
C ALA A 64 13.51 12.47 -9.76
N PHE A 65 13.16 12.00 -8.56
CA PHE A 65 13.45 10.65 -8.11
C PHE A 65 12.74 9.61 -8.99
N ASP A 66 11.44 9.76 -9.21
CA ASP A 66 10.65 8.83 -10.00
C ASP A 66 11.12 8.73 -11.47
N ARG A 67 11.55 9.85 -12.06
CA ARG A 67 12.12 9.84 -13.41
C ARG A 67 13.45 9.08 -13.51
N ARG A 68 14.24 9.04 -12.42
CA ARG A 68 15.52 8.31 -12.35
C ARG A 68 15.37 6.81 -12.12
N GLN A 69 14.21 6.33 -11.64
CA GLN A 69 13.98 4.91 -11.32
C GLN A 69 14.02 3.96 -12.55
N ARG A 70 14.19 4.48 -13.76
CA ARG A 70 14.32 3.69 -14.99
C ARG A 70 15.62 2.88 -14.96
N GLY A 71 15.64 1.69 -14.36
CA GLY A 71 16.81 0.81 -14.43
C GLY A 71 17.20 0.09 -13.15
N THR A 72 16.46 0.25 -12.06
CA THR A 72 16.78 -0.34 -10.75
C THR A 72 16.89 -1.88 -10.79
N PHE A 73 16.23 -2.56 -11.75
CA PHE A 73 16.21 -4.01 -11.87
C PHE A 73 17.08 -4.56 -13.03
N ARG A 74 18.19 -3.89 -13.36
CA ARG A 74 19.15 -4.38 -14.38
C ARG A 74 20.24 -5.29 -13.85
N LYS A 75 20.30 -5.47 -12.51
CA LYS A 75 21.27 -6.34 -11.86
C LYS A 75 20.95 -7.81 -12.10
N SER A 76 22.00 -8.67 -12.19
CA SER A 76 21.80 -10.11 -12.15
C SER A 76 21.16 -10.54 -10.84
N PHE A 77 20.62 -11.76 -10.79
CA PHE A 77 20.03 -12.28 -9.55
C PHE A 77 21.09 -12.37 -8.44
N GLU A 78 22.28 -12.85 -8.76
CA GLU A 78 23.39 -13.00 -7.82
C GLU A 78 23.83 -11.65 -7.22
N GLU A 79 23.97 -10.63 -8.06
CA GLU A 79 24.31 -9.28 -7.61
C GLU A 79 23.19 -8.68 -6.74
N TYR A 80 21.93 -8.96 -7.10
CA TYR A 80 20.79 -8.44 -6.34
C TYR A 80 20.71 -9.10 -4.97
N VAL A 81 20.80 -10.42 -4.90
CA VAL A 81 20.76 -11.20 -3.65
C VAL A 81 21.93 -10.85 -2.73
N SER A 82 23.17 -10.77 -3.26
CA SER A 82 24.37 -10.49 -2.45
C SER A 82 24.26 -9.17 -1.69
N THR A 83 23.55 -8.18 -2.26
CA THR A 83 23.34 -6.86 -1.63
C THR A 83 22.12 -6.83 -0.69
N ARG A 84 21.19 -7.78 -0.81
CA ARG A 84 19.90 -7.76 -0.08
C ARG A 84 19.77 -8.84 0.98
N VAL A 85 20.41 -10.00 0.80
CA VAL A 85 20.27 -11.18 1.68
C VAL A 85 21.62 -11.58 2.25
N GLY A 86 22.20 -10.73 3.11
CA GLY A 86 23.44 -11.02 3.82
C GLY A 86 23.23 -11.87 5.07
N ALA A 87 24.31 -12.50 5.58
CA ALA A 87 24.28 -13.38 6.76
C ALA A 87 23.63 -12.73 8.00
N GLY A 88 23.86 -11.44 8.24
CA GLY A 88 23.25 -10.70 9.35
C GLY A 88 21.74 -10.63 9.24
N ARG A 89 21.19 -10.42 8.02
CA ARG A 89 19.75 -10.37 7.78
C ARG A 89 19.13 -11.76 7.92
N ILE A 90 19.79 -12.81 7.43
CA ILE A 90 19.35 -14.20 7.63
C ILE A 90 19.29 -14.53 9.13
N LYS A 91 20.37 -14.29 9.87
CA LYS A 91 20.40 -14.51 11.32
C LYS A 91 19.26 -13.80 12.06
N ARG A 92 19.02 -12.52 11.74
CA ARG A 92 17.95 -11.75 12.35
C ARG A 92 16.56 -12.28 11.98
N GLY A 93 16.35 -12.64 10.72
CA GLY A 93 15.11 -13.26 10.26
C GLY A 93 14.82 -14.58 10.97
N THR A 94 15.82 -15.47 11.14
CA THR A 94 15.69 -16.72 11.91
C THR A 94 15.29 -16.44 13.38
N GLN A 95 15.91 -15.46 14.01
CA GLN A 95 15.54 -15.07 15.39
C GLN A 95 14.11 -14.55 15.48
N LEU A 96 13.62 -13.82 14.46
CA LEU A 96 12.25 -13.32 14.40
C LEU A 96 11.24 -14.42 14.12
N LEU A 97 11.56 -15.41 13.28
CA LEU A 97 10.75 -16.61 13.13
C LEU A 97 10.53 -17.33 14.47
N GLN A 98 11.58 -17.48 15.29
CA GLN A 98 11.49 -18.09 16.62
C GLN A 98 10.69 -17.20 17.60
N ARG A 99 11.03 -15.90 17.66
CA ARG A 99 10.35 -14.94 18.55
C ARG A 99 8.85 -14.85 18.30
N HIS A 100 8.42 -14.88 17.05
CA HIS A 100 7.03 -14.76 16.63
C HIS A 100 6.40 -16.10 16.25
N ALA A 101 6.97 -17.24 16.64
CA ALA A 101 6.54 -18.57 16.21
C ALA A 101 5.03 -18.83 16.44
N ALA A 102 4.51 -18.52 17.62
CA ALA A 102 3.10 -18.70 17.93
C ALA A 102 2.17 -17.80 17.09
N LEU A 103 2.58 -16.55 16.86
CA LEU A 103 1.86 -15.60 16.00
C LEU A 103 1.86 -16.07 14.54
N LEU A 104 3.02 -16.40 14.02
CA LEU A 104 3.21 -16.85 12.64
C LEU A 104 2.44 -18.15 12.36
N ALA A 105 2.44 -19.11 13.30
CA ALA A 105 1.66 -20.33 13.16
C ALA A 105 0.14 -20.06 13.13
N ARG A 106 -0.37 -19.06 13.83
CA ARG A 106 -1.78 -18.64 13.72
C ARG A 106 -2.06 -18.01 12.36
N ILE A 107 -1.18 -17.14 11.89
CA ILE A 107 -1.30 -16.47 10.58
C ILE A 107 -1.27 -17.52 9.46
N GLU A 108 -0.33 -18.47 9.50
CA GLU A 108 -0.24 -19.55 8.53
C GLU A 108 -1.52 -20.40 8.47
N ARG A 109 -2.07 -20.80 9.62
CA ARG A 109 -3.34 -21.54 9.66
C ARG A 109 -4.50 -20.74 9.04
N GLN A 110 -4.52 -19.43 9.22
CA GLN A 110 -5.63 -18.59 8.74
C GLN A 110 -5.49 -18.24 7.26
N TYR A 111 -4.28 -17.96 6.81
CA TYR A 111 -4.03 -17.43 5.46
C TYR A 111 -3.32 -18.42 4.52
N GLY A 112 -2.71 -19.47 5.06
CA GLY A 112 -2.02 -20.49 4.29
C GLY A 112 -0.66 -20.08 3.75
N VAL A 113 -0.12 -18.93 4.19
CA VAL A 113 1.19 -18.42 3.74
C VAL A 113 2.26 -18.84 4.75
N PRO A 114 3.34 -19.51 4.31
CA PRO A 114 4.39 -19.97 5.20
C PRO A 114 5.12 -18.83 5.94
N PRO A 115 5.44 -19.00 7.24
CA PRO A 115 6.13 -18.01 8.06
C PRO A 115 7.38 -17.42 7.42
N GLN A 116 8.22 -18.25 6.81
CA GLN A 116 9.48 -17.83 6.18
C GLN A 116 9.25 -16.88 4.98
N VAL A 117 8.16 -17.01 4.25
CA VAL A 117 7.81 -16.11 3.14
C VAL A 117 7.46 -14.73 3.69
N LEU A 118 6.65 -14.68 4.77
CA LEU A 118 6.25 -13.43 5.41
C LEU A 118 7.45 -12.68 6.00
N VAL A 119 8.34 -13.41 6.70
CA VAL A 119 9.54 -12.83 7.29
C VAL A 119 10.55 -12.41 6.22
N ALA A 120 10.65 -13.14 5.11
CA ALA A 120 11.51 -12.75 3.98
C ALA A 120 11.03 -11.42 3.36
N ILE A 121 9.74 -11.26 3.10
CA ILE A 121 9.15 -10.01 2.61
C ILE A 121 9.43 -8.87 3.60
N TRP A 122 9.12 -9.07 4.87
CA TRP A 122 9.34 -8.06 5.91
C TRP A 122 10.81 -7.62 5.99
N GLY A 123 11.74 -8.58 5.88
CA GLY A 123 13.18 -8.29 5.85
C GLY A 123 13.62 -7.52 4.61
N LEU A 124 13.08 -7.82 3.45
CA LEU A 124 13.44 -7.15 2.19
C LEU A 124 12.88 -5.73 2.10
N GLU A 125 11.68 -5.48 2.63
CA GLU A 125 11.01 -4.18 2.54
C GLU A 125 11.60 -3.15 3.51
N SER A 126 11.76 -3.52 4.78
CA SER A 126 12.13 -2.56 5.82
C SER A 126 13.17 -3.05 6.82
N ASP A 127 13.91 -4.12 6.49
CA ASP A 127 14.83 -4.74 7.44
C ASP A 127 14.14 -5.08 8.78
N PHE A 128 12.95 -5.69 8.66
CA PHE A 128 12.07 -6.06 9.77
C PHE A 128 11.59 -4.86 10.60
N GLY A 129 11.25 -3.78 9.96
CA GLY A 129 10.79 -2.55 10.58
C GLY A 129 11.88 -1.67 11.19
N SER A 130 13.16 -2.09 11.13
CA SER A 130 14.29 -1.31 11.65
C SER A 130 14.96 -0.41 10.60
N GLY A 131 14.65 -0.63 9.33
CA GLY A 131 15.17 0.16 8.21
C GLY A 131 14.33 1.40 7.88
N ASP A 132 14.69 2.04 6.79
CA ASP A 132 13.95 3.22 6.31
C ASP A 132 12.62 2.79 5.65
N MET A 133 11.52 3.19 6.25
CA MET A 133 10.16 2.99 5.72
C MET A 133 9.65 4.19 4.91
N GLY A 134 10.51 5.20 4.71
CA GLY A 134 10.14 6.46 4.12
C GLY A 134 9.68 7.50 5.15
N LYS A 135 9.94 8.78 4.84
CA LYS A 135 9.63 9.92 5.72
C LYS A 135 8.83 11.00 4.99
N LEU A 136 8.47 10.74 3.74
CA LEU A 136 7.75 11.70 2.91
C LEU A 136 6.26 11.73 3.28
N PRO A 137 5.63 12.92 3.36
CA PRO A 137 4.19 13.01 3.54
C PRO A 137 3.45 12.34 2.36
N VAL A 138 2.78 11.23 2.62
CA VAL A 138 2.16 10.38 1.59
C VAL A 138 1.14 11.16 0.74
N ILE A 139 0.33 12.01 1.35
CA ILE A 139 -0.65 12.83 0.63
C ILE A 139 0.04 13.73 -0.39
N ARG A 140 1.12 14.41 0.00
CA ARG A 140 1.90 15.28 -0.90
C ARG A 140 2.55 14.50 -2.04
N VAL A 141 3.14 13.34 -1.71
CA VAL A 141 3.74 12.43 -2.71
C VAL A 141 2.71 12.00 -3.73
N LEU A 142 1.58 11.49 -3.28
CA LEU A 142 0.54 10.95 -4.15
C LEU A 142 -0.14 12.04 -4.98
N ALA A 143 -0.41 13.22 -4.40
CA ALA A 143 -0.93 14.36 -5.15
C ALA A 143 0.04 14.81 -6.25
N THR A 144 1.34 14.85 -5.95
CA THR A 144 2.40 15.17 -6.91
C THR A 144 2.44 14.17 -8.07
N MET A 145 2.44 12.86 -7.75
CA MET A 145 2.50 11.79 -8.72
C MET A 145 1.22 11.70 -9.57
N ALA A 146 0.06 11.93 -8.97
CA ALA A 146 -1.23 11.96 -9.65
C ALA A 146 -1.32 13.12 -10.66
N HIS A 147 -0.70 14.27 -10.34
CA HIS A 147 -0.66 15.44 -11.18
C HIS A 147 0.30 15.31 -12.38
N ASP A 148 1.35 14.46 -12.32
CA ASP A 148 2.45 14.37 -13.31
C ASP A 148 2.06 13.73 -14.66
N CYS A 149 0.84 13.38 -14.94
CA CYS A 149 0.29 12.81 -16.17
C CYS A 149 0.88 11.47 -16.65
N ARG A 150 1.88 10.90 -16.02
CA ARG A 150 2.50 9.63 -16.46
C ARG A 150 1.77 8.39 -15.96
N ARG A 151 1.20 8.46 -14.77
CA ARG A 151 0.50 7.35 -14.10
C ARG A 151 -0.67 7.90 -13.27
N THR A 152 -1.38 8.87 -13.82
CA THR A 152 -2.41 9.65 -13.14
C THR A 152 -3.47 8.79 -12.49
N GLU A 153 -4.12 7.90 -13.24
CA GLU A 153 -5.18 7.03 -12.72
C GLU A 153 -4.71 6.17 -11.54
N LEU A 154 -3.49 5.65 -11.61
CA LEU A 154 -2.90 4.90 -10.50
C LEU A 154 -2.82 5.77 -9.25
N PHE A 155 -2.15 6.93 -9.35
CA PHE A 155 -1.89 7.74 -8.18
C PHE A 155 -3.10 8.53 -7.67
N GLN A 156 -4.08 8.85 -8.51
CA GLN A 156 -5.37 9.34 -8.05
C GLN A 156 -6.10 8.31 -7.18
N ARG A 157 -6.13 7.05 -7.60
CA ARG A 157 -6.69 5.96 -6.80
C ARG A 157 -5.95 5.79 -5.47
N GLU A 158 -4.61 5.83 -5.48
CA GLU A 158 -3.81 5.73 -4.26
C GLU A 158 -4.04 6.94 -3.32
N LEU A 159 -4.17 8.15 -3.86
CA LEU A 159 -4.47 9.36 -3.10
C LEU A 159 -5.85 9.28 -2.43
N LEU A 160 -6.89 8.86 -3.16
CA LEU A 160 -8.22 8.63 -2.60
C LEU A 160 -8.20 7.56 -1.52
N SER A 161 -7.41 6.52 -1.73
CA SER A 161 -7.23 5.45 -0.75
C SER A 161 -6.53 5.96 0.52
N ALA A 162 -5.50 6.77 0.40
CA ALA A 162 -4.83 7.39 1.55
C ALA A 162 -5.78 8.29 2.36
N LEU A 163 -6.61 9.07 1.70
CA LEU A 163 -7.64 9.89 2.37
C LEU A 163 -8.68 9.03 3.11
N LYS A 164 -9.05 7.88 2.54
CA LYS A 164 -9.97 6.93 3.20
C LYS A 164 -9.33 6.24 4.42
N ILE A 165 -8.02 5.98 4.41
CA ILE A 165 -7.28 5.47 5.58
C ILE A 165 -7.34 6.51 6.72
N LEU A 166 -7.10 7.79 6.42
CA LEU A 166 -7.25 8.88 7.38
C LEU A 166 -8.68 8.98 7.92
N GLN A 167 -9.68 8.87 7.03
CA GLN A 167 -11.11 8.89 7.41
C GLN A 167 -11.48 7.72 8.32
N ARG A 168 -10.89 6.54 8.12
CA ARG A 168 -11.13 5.35 8.94
C ARG A 168 -10.43 5.44 10.30
N GLY A 169 -9.42 6.31 10.43
CA GLY A 169 -8.69 6.54 11.66
C GLY A 169 -7.59 5.51 11.95
N ASP A 170 -7.23 4.66 10.99
CA ASP A 170 -6.12 3.71 11.15
C ASP A 170 -4.78 4.41 11.34
N LEU A 171 -4.59 5.52 10.63
CA LEU A 171 -3.42 6.38 10.73
C LEU A 171 -3.84 7.85 10.89
N SER A 172 -3.14 8.58 11.73
CA SER A 172 -3.19 10.04 11.76
C SER A 172 -2.43 10.64 10.57
N LEU A 173 -2.66 11.93 10.28
CA LEU A 173 -1.93 12.63 9.23
C LEU A 173 -0.41 12.68 9.50
N ASN A 174 -0.01 12.75 10.78
CA ASN A 174 1.40 12.73 11.18
C ASN A 174 2.07 11.37 10.98
N GLU A 175 1.33 10.27 11.08
CA GLU A 175 1.78 8.90 10.81
C GLU A 175 1.75 8.57 9.32
N MET A 176 0.97 9.32 8.52
CA MET A 176 0.84 9.13 7.06
C MET A 176 2.13 9.54 6.32
N LYS A 177 3.22 8.85 6.64
CA LYS A 177 4.54 8.99 6.03
C LYS A 177 4.92 7.69 5.33
N GLY A 178 5.70 7.83 4.26
CA GLY A 178 6.06 6.68 3.45
C GLY A 178 7.16 6.96 2.44
N ALA A 179 7.33 6.05 1.49
CA ALA A 179 8.35 6.12 0.46
C ALA A 179 7.91 6.98 -0.75
N TYR A 180 8.71 6.96 -1.80
CA TYR A 180 8.59 7.87 -2.97
C TYR A 180 7.38 7.61 -3.87
N ALA A 181 6.70 6.48 -3.77
CA ALA A 181 5.44 6.23 -4.48
C ALA A 181 4.24 6.17 -3.52
N GLY A 182 4.43 6.61 -2.27
CA GLY A 182 3.39 6.68 -1.25
C GLY A 182 3.15 5.35 -0.54
N GLU A 183 4.13 4.44 -0.58
CA GLU A 183 4.09 3.18 0.16
C GLU A 183 4.19 3.42 1.66
N ILE A 184 3.42 2.67 2.46
CA ILE A 184 3.24 2.88 3.90
C ILE A 184 3.65 1.63 4.68
N GLY A 185 4.31 1.86 5.82
CA GLY A 185 4.55 0.86 6.85
C GLY A 185 5.68 -0.11 6.54
N GLN A 186 5.82 -1.09 7.43
CA GLN A 186 6.99 -1.99 7.45
C GLN A 186 7.07 -2.92 6.24
N THR A 187 5.98 -3.18 5.55
CA THR A 187 5.95 -3.98 4.33
C THR A 187 5.53 -3.18 3.09
N GLN A 188 5.64 -1.85 3.16
CA GLN A 188 5.55 -0.93 2.02
C GLN A 188 4.26 -1.10 1.19
N PHE A 189 3.12 -1.13 1.88
CA PHE A 189 1.82 -1.21 1.24
C PHE A 189 1.45 0.07 0.50
N LEU A 190 0.99 -0.05 -0.74
CA LEU A 190 0.26 1.05 -1.37
C LEU A 190 -1.07 1.29 -0.62
N PRO A 191 -1.56 2.54 -0.53
CA PRO A 191 -2.81 2.84 0.19
C PRO A 191 -4.03 2.02 -0.23
N SER A 192 -4.18 1.70 -1.51
CA SER A 192 -5.27 0.84 -1.98
C SER A 192 -5.17 -0.59 -1.44
N ASN A 193 -3.96 -1.14 -1.35
CA ASN A 193 -3.72 -2.43 -0.73
C ASN A 193 -3.92 -2.37 0.78
N TYR A 194 -3.52 -1.27 1.42
CA TYR A 194 -3.78 -1.04 2.85
C TYR A 194 -5.29 -1.11 3.14
N LEU A 195 -6.11 -0.34 2.41
CA LEU A 195 -7.57 -0.36 2.58
C LEU A 195 -8.18 -1.74 2.40
N ARG A 196 -7.66 -2.51 1.45
CA ARG A 196 -8.23 -3.80 1.07
C ARG A 196 -7.77 -4.96 1.94
N PHE A 197 -6.52 -4.93 2.39
CA PHE A 197 -5.86 -6.10 2.97
C PHE A 197 -5.31 -5.90 4.37
N ALA A 198 -5.18 -4.63 4.86
CA ALA A 198 -4.73 -4.41 6.23
C ALA A 198 -5.76 -4.96 7.22
N VAL A 199 -5.27 -5.64 8.24
CA VAL A 199 -6.07 -6.24 9.31
C VAL A 199 -5.51 -5.82 10.67
N ASP A 200 -6.41 -5.50 11.59
CA ASP A 200 -6.14 -5.38 13.02
C ASP A 200 -6.06 -6.79 13.60
N TYR A 201 -4.85 -7.36 13.65
CA TYR A 201 -4.65 -8.75 14.05
C TYR A 201 -4.34 -8.89 15.54
N ASP A 202 -3.88 -7.84 16.19
CA ASP A 202 -3.71 -7.78 17.64
C ASP A 202 -4.97 -7.35 18.39
N GLY A 203 -6.00 -6.86 17.67
CA GLY A 203 -7.32 -6.53 18.21
C GLY A 203 -7.36 -5.22 18.99
N ASN A 204 -6.45 -4.26 18.66
CA ASN A 204 -6.37 -2.98 19.38
C ASN A 204 -7.32 -1.90 18.81
N GLY A 205 -8.09 -2.21 17.76
CA GLY A 205 -9.09 -1.33 17.13
C GLY A 205 -8.61 -0.61 15.88
N ARG A 206 -7.37 -0.82 15.44
CA ARG A 206 -6.84 -0.26 14.18
C ARG A 206 -5.83 -1.21 13.51
N ALA A 207 -5.77 -1.22 12.21
CA ALA A 207 -4.73 -1.94 11.49
C ALA A 207 -3.45 -1.08 11.44
N ASP A 208 -2.43 -1.39 12.26
CA ASP A 208 -1.19 -0.61 12.36
C ASP A 208 -0.02 -1.28 11.63
N LEU A 209 0.17 -0.96 10.35
CA LEU A 209 1.29 -1.49 9.57
C LEU A 209 2.64 -0.78 9.84
N ILE A 210 2.66 0.17 10.77
CA ILE A 210 3.88 0.91 11.13
C ILE A 210 4.52 0.34 12.39
N HIS A 211 3.71 0.00 13.42
CA HIS A 211 4.24 -0.34 14.75
C HIS A 211 3.88 -1.77 15.20
N SER A 212 2.80 -2.39 14.66
CA SER A 212 2.37 -3.72 15.06
C SER A 212 2.92 -4.82 14.13
N PRO A 213 3.93 -5.62 14.55
CA PRO A 213 4.37 -6.78 13.77
C PRO A 213 3.25 -7.79 13.51
N ALA A 214 2.26 -7.89 14.39
CA ALA A 214 1.11 -8.78 14.20
C ALA A 214 0.28 -8.34 12.99
N ASP A 215 -0.04 -7.06 12.90
CA ASP A 215 -0.82 -6.49 11.80
C ASP A 215 -0.03 -6.53 10.50
N VAL A 216 1.26 -6.19 10.55
CA VAL A 216 2.18 -6.23 9.40
C VAL A 216 2.21 -7.62 8.76
N LEU A 217 2.48 -8.66 9.57
CA LEU A 217 2.61 -10.03 9.07
C LEU A 217 1.27 -10.60 8.61
N ALA A 218 0.20 -10.36 9.36
CA ALA A 218 -1.13 -10.83 8.98
C ALA A 218 -1.67 -10.12 7.75
N SER A 219 -1.47 -8.81 7.62
CA SER A 219 -1.87 -8.05 6.43
C SER A 219 -1.11 -8.49 5.18
N THR A 220 0.20 -8.76 5.31
CA THR A 220 1.02 -9.32 4.23
C THR A 220 0.48 -10.69 3.78
N ALA A 221 0.15 -11.57 4.74
CA ALA A 221 -0.45 -12.86 4.45
C ALA A 221 -1.84 -12.72 3.80
N ASN A 222 -2.66 -11.79 4.28
CA ASN A 222 -3.98 -11.50 3.74
C ASN A 222 -3.93 -11.01 2.29
N LEU A 223 -2.96 -10.14 1.96
CA LEU A 223 -2.74 -9.70 0.58
C LEU A 223 -2.40 -10.90 -0.32
N LEU A 224 -1.43 -11.73 0.05
CA LEU A 224 -1.03 -12.89 -0.75
C LEU A 224 -2.21 -13.87 -0.92
N LYS A 225 -2.94 -14.18 0.17
CA LYS A 225 -4.15 -15.03 0.10
C LYS A 225 -5.22 -14.43 -0.82
N GLY A 226 -5.50 -13.15 -0.66
CA GLY A 226 -6.49 -12.43 -1.48
C GLY A 226 -6.09 -12.30 -2.95
N SER A 227 -4.79 -12.46 -3.25
CA SER A 227 -4.23 -12.51 -4.61
C SER A 227 -4.16 -13.92 -5.19
N GLY A 228 -4.60 -14.94 -4.45
CA GLY A 228 -4.73 -16.30 -4.96
C GLY A 228 -3.70 -17.31 -4.42
N TRP A 229 -2.99 -16.99 -3.33
CA TRP A 229 -2.04 -17.91 -2.70
C TRP A 229 -2.69 -19.24 -2.36
N LYS A 230 -2.04 -20.34 -2.75
CA LYS A 230 -2.49 -21.72 -2.52
C LYS A 230 -1.76 -22.31 -1.31
N ALA A 231 -2.48 -22.53 -0.22
CA ALA A 231 -1.93 -23.14 0.99
C ALA A 231 -1.33 -24.53 0.71
N GLY A 232 -0.17 -24.81 1.30
CA GLY A 232 0.52 -26.09 1.16
C GLY A 232 1.15 -26.35 -0.22
N GLN A 233 1.00 -25.44 -1.19
CA GLN A 233 1.63 -25.58 -2.49
C GLN A 233 3.03 -24.90 -2.49
N PRO A 234 3.96 -25.38 -3.35
CA PRO A 234 5.28 -24.78 -3.46
C PRO A 234 5.19 -23.32 -3.94
N PHE A 235 6.23 -22.54 -3.62
CA PHE A 235 6.34 -21.12 -3.97
C PHE A 235 7.63 -20.78 -4.76
N GLY A 236 8.38 -21.78 -5.20
CA GLY A 236 9.56 -21.60 -6.05
C GLY A 236 9.21 -21.14 -7.47
N GLU A 237 10.22 -20.75 -8.23
CA GLU A 237 10.05 -20.32 -9.63
C GLU A 237 9.27 -21.36 -10.46
N GLY A 238 8.33 -20.88 -11.28
CA GLY A 238 7.47 -21.73 -12.11
C GLY A 238 6.21 -22.25 -11.42
N THR A 239 5.98 -21.94 -10.15
CA THR A 239 4.78 -22.35 -9.41
C THR A 239 3.70 -21.27 -9.40
N GLU A 240 2.44 -21.65 -9.11
CA GLU A 240 1.33 -20.69 -8.98
C GLU A 240 1.60 -19.65 -7.89
N ASN A 241 2.14 -20.06 -6.73
CA ASN A 241 2.44 -19.14 -5.64
C ASN A 241 3.58 -18.16 -5.99
N PHE A 242 4.52 -18.56 -6.84
CA PHE A 242 5.52 -17.63 -7.38
C PHE A 242 4.86 -16.54 -8.24
N GLU A 243 3.86 -16.89 -9.04
CA GLU A 243 3.13 -15.90 -9.84
C GLU A 243 2.23 -15.01 -8.98
N VAL A 244 1.65 -15.52 -7.90
CA VAL A 244 0.92 -14.70 -6.92
C VAL A 244 1.78 -13.59 -6.33
N MET A 245 3.08 -13.84 -6.07
CA MET A 245 4.01 -12.81 -5.60
C MET A 245 4.21 -11.64 -6.58
N ARG A 246 3.72 -11.75 -7.82
CA ARG A 246 3.69 -10.64 -8.80
C ARG A 246 2.79 -9.48 -8.35
N GLU A 247 1.75 -9.78 -7.57
CA GLU A 247 0.88 -8.76 -6.98
C GLU A 247 1.60 -7.98 -5.85
N TRP A 248 2.63 -8.60 -5.26
CA TRP A 248 3.55 -7.94 -4.35
C TRP A 248 4.59 -7.11 -5.10
N ASN A 249 5.33 -7.75 -6.00
CA ASN A 249 6.34 -7.08 -6.82
C ASN A 249 6.47 -7.73 -8.20
N ARG A 250 6.31 -6.92 -9.25
CA ARG A 250 6.34 -7.39 -10.65
C ARG A 250 7.73 -7.83 -11.12
N ALA A 251 8.80 -7.36 -10.47
CA ALA A 251 10.17 -7.70 -10.87
C ALA A 251 10.49 -9.16 -10.52
N VAL A 252 10.81 -9.94 -11.54
CA VAL A 252 11.16 -11.37 -11.36
C VAL A 252 12.33 -11.55 -10.42
N VAL A 253 13.38 -10.71 -10.53
CA VAL A 253 14.54 -10.78 -9.64
C VAL A 253 14.16 -10.58 -8.18
N TYR A 254 13.19 -9.72 -7.89
CA TYR A 254 12.69 -9.49 -6.53
C TYR A 254 11.94 -10.72 -5.99
N ARG A 255 11.04 -11.31 -6.79
CA ARG A 255 10.30 -12.52 -6.42
C ARG A 255 11.23 -13.70 -6.17
N LYS A 256 12.24 -13.91 -7.03
CA LYS A 256 13.31 -14.90 -6.80
C LYS A 256 14.07 -14.64 -5.50
N THR A 257 14.27 -13.37 -5.15
CA THR A 257 14.95 -13.02 -3.88
C THR A 257 14.08 -13.33 -2.67
N ILE A 258 12.75 -13.14 -2.74
CA ILE A 258 11.85 -13.60 -1.68
C ILE A 258 11.98 -15.11 -1.47
N VAL A 259 11.92 -15.90 -2.56
CA VAL A 259 12.05 -17.35 -2.52
C VAL A 259 13.39 -17.77 -1.89
N TYR A 260 14.49 -17.26 -2.43
CA TYR A 260 15.83 -17.56 -1.92
C TYR A 260 15.96 -17.24 -0.42
N PHE A 261 15.48 -16.07 -0.01
CA PHE A 261 15.57 -15.67 1.40
C PHE A 261 14.69 -16.57 2.28
N ALA A 262 13.46 -16.89 1.87
CA ALA A 262 12.58 -17.81 2.59
C ALA A 262 13.21 -19.20 2.76
N GLU A 263 13.84 -19.74 1.72
CA GLU A 263 14.58 -21.01 1.78
C GLU A 263 15.76 -20.96 2.75
N ARG A 264 16.54 -19.86 2.73
CA ARG A 264 17.66 -19.68 3.68
C ARG A 264 17.18 -19.58 5.12
N LEU A 265 16.02 -18.95 5.36
CA LEU A 265 15.39 -18.90 6.68
C LEU A 265 14.94 -20.29 7.17
N SER A 266 14.49 -21.17 6.27
CA SER A 266 14.09 -22.55 6.60
C SER A 266 15.26 -23.44 6.95
N GLN A 267 16.45 -23.17 6.41
CA GLN A 267 17.67 -23.98 6.65
C GLN A 267 18.39 -23.62 7.95
N GLY A 268 18.05 -22.51 8.58
CA GLY A 268 18.66 -22.03 9.81
C GLY A 268 18.02 -22.56 11.11
N HIS A 269 17.22 -23.61 11.00
CA HIS A 269 16.58 -24.31 12.14
C HIS A 269 17.30 -25.60 12.47
#